data_57bd51da81d69d5329d4b49265d60789
#
_entry.id   57bd51da81d69d5329d4b49265d60789
#
_cell.length_a   1.000
_cell.length_b   1.000
_cell.length_c   1.000
_cell.angle_alpha   90.00
_cell.angle_beta   90.00
_cell.angle_gamma   90.00
#
_symmetry.space_group_name_H-M   'P 1'
#
loop_
_entity.id
_entity.type
_entity.pdbx_description
1 polymer ?
#
loop_
_entity_poly.entity_id
_entity_poly.type
_entity_poly.pdbx_seq_one_letter_code
_entity_poly.pdbx_strand_id
1 'polypeptide(L)'
;MEETYDNMLKRLRMYRLKHGMMQAEFGRLLGMSQAEYSYKESGKLIISYQNLLDFEKAGINVDFLVTGVDYKYTFPEIELLFSKCKDYENRELLMKIFAEILLYKYKKQIKQEDSNTYSADTNVKNKLEKQPDKGELLEYMLDSWNEFSMMQYIRNHFGYSQIYMSEKLGMSIKKYRQMERQNIYPDAAMLVDLYNISGYEPDMFFDKKDRRLIIIEKIWNELRKEERGILLGVINDTRQYI
;
A
#
# COMPACT_ATOMS: atom_id res chain seq x y z
N MET A 1 16.82 -9.17 -2.55
CA MET A 1 17.54 -8.38 -3.61
C MET A 1 16.87 -7.01 -3.60
N GLU A 2 17.64 -5.94 -3.46
CA GLU A 2 17.14 -4.57 -3.41
C GLU A 2 16.54 -4.19 -4.78
N GLU A 3 15.35 -3.60 -4.80
CA GLU A 3 14.71 -3.15 -6.02
C GLU A 3 15.35 -1.85 -6.52
N THR A 4 15.37 -1.67 -7.83
CA THR A 4 15.92 -0.45 -8.46
C THR A 4 14.93 0.15 -9.44
N TYR A 5 15.04 1.46 -9.67
CA TYR A 5 14.24 2.14 -10.68
C TYR A 5 14.46 1.54 -12.10
N ASP A 6 15.68 1.10 -12.41
CA ASP A 6 15.97 0.40 -13.65
C ASP A 6 15.22 -0.93 -13.79
N ASN A 7 15.05 -1.68 -12.69
CA ASN A 7 14.25 -2.91 -12.70
C ASN A 7 12.78 -2.62 -12.99
N MET A 8 12.24 -1.56 -12.40
CA MET A 8 10.89 -1.07 -12.71
C MET A 8 10.75 -0.72 -14.20
N LEU A 9 11.70 0.02 -14.77
CA LEU A 9 11.68 0.40 -16.19
C LEU A 9 11.77 -0.82 -17.11
N LYS A 10 12.58 -1.83 -16.76
CA LYS A 10 12.63 -3.10 -17.48
C LYS A 10 11.28 -3.81 -17.48
N ARG A 11 10.59 -3.87 -16.32
CA ARG A 11 9.25 -4.46 -16.21
C ARG A 11 8.22 -3.69 -17.03
N LEU A 12 8.26 -2.36 -17.03
CA LEU A 12 7.40 -1.53 -17.88
C LEU A 12 7.60 -1.83 -19.36
N ARG A 13 8.85 -1.89 -19.81
CA ARG A 13 9.21 -2.26 -21.18
C ARG A 13 8.73 -3.67 -21.53
N MET A 14 8.94 -4.65 -20.65
CA MET A 14 8.46 -6.02 -20.84
C MET A 14 6.94 -6.08 -20.95
N TYR A 15 6.21 -5.32 -20.11
CA TYR A 15 4.77 -5.21 -20.18
C TYR A 15 4.31 -4.73 -21.55
N ARG A 16 4.88 -3.63 -22.06
CA ARG A 16 4.58 -3.11 -23.40
C ARG A 16 4.84 -4.14 -24.49
N LEU A 17 6.02 -4.77 -24.47
CA LEU A 17 6.41 -5.78 -25.49
C LEU A 17 5.50 -7.01 -25.45
N LYS A 18 5.11 -7.47 -24.26
CA LYS A 18 4.18 -8.60 -24.10
C LYS A 18 2.81 -8.32 -24.74
N HIS A 19 2.38 -7.05 -24.76
CA HIS A 19 1.14 -6.63 -25.42
C HIS A 19 1.34 -6.27 -26.90
N GLY A 20 2.52 -6.52 -27.50
CA GLY A 20 2.82 -6.26 -28.90
C GLY A 20 2.82 -4.78 -29.29
N MET A 21 2.90 -3.85 -28.32
CA MET A 21 2.76 -2.42 -28.59
C MET A 21 4.10 -1.76 -28.90
N MET A 22 4.11 -0.88 -29.90
CA MET A 22 5.23 0.05 -30.14
C MET A 22 5.19 1.19 -29.10
N GLN A 23 6.35 1.88 -28.92
CA GLN A 23 6.43 3.02 -27.96
C GLN A 23 5.41 4.13 -28.28
N ALA A 24 5.13 4.38 -29.55
CA ALA A 24 4.15 5.38 -29.97
C ALA A 24 2.71 5.01 -29.55
N GLU A 25 2.35 3.74 -29.69
CA GLU A 25 1.03 3.22 -29.35
C GLU A 25 0.83 3.21 -27.83
N PHE A 26 1.83 2.70 -27.13
CA PHE A 26 1.78 2.63 -25.68
C PHE A 26 1.82 4.03 -25.03
N GLY A 27 2.64 4.95 -25.55
CA GLY A 27 2.63 6.35 -25.13
C GLY A 27 1.25 6.99 -25.31
N ARG A 28 0.60 6.76 -26.46
CA ARG A 28 -0.76 7.28 -26.72
C ARG A 28 -1.80 6.72 -25.76
N LEU A 29 -1.72 5.42 -25.44
CA LEU A 29 -2.59 4.79 -24.41
C LEU A 29 -2.46 5.49 -23.06
N LEU A 30 -1.27 5.98 -22.73
CA LEU A 30 -0.94 6.64 -21.46
C LEU A 30 -1.06 8.18 -21.53
N GLY A 31 -1.60 8.73 -22.63
CA GLY A 31 -1.74 10.17 -22.82
C GLY A 31 -0.42 10.91 -23.05
N MET A 32 0.64 10.22 -23.50
CA MET A 32 1.98 10.75 -23.73
C MET A 32 2.36 10.76 -25.21
N SER A 33 3.24 11.67 -25.61
CA SER A 33 3.90 11.59 -26.90
C SER A 33 4.88 10.41 -26.93
N GLN A 34 5.21 9.92 -28.15
CA GLN A 34 6.23 8.89 -28.32
C GLN A 34 7.58 9.29 -27.70
N ALA A 35 8.00 10.53 -27.92
CA ALA A 35 9.28 11.02 -27.40
C ALA A 35 9.30 11.05 -25.86
N GLU A 36 8.23 11.53 -25.25
CA GLU A 36 8.09 11.54 -23.79
C GLU A 36 8.11 10.14 -23.22
N TYR A 37 7.33 9.22 -23.78
CA TYR A 37 7.31 7.82 -23.33
C TYR A 37 8.69 7.17 -23.49
N SER A 38 9.36 7.38 -24.63
CA SER A 38 10.70 6.85 -24.88
C SER A 38 11.72 7.34 -23.86
N TYR A 39 11.65 8.63 -23.46
CA TYR A 39 12.52 9.17 -22.42
C TYR A 39 12.21 8.60 -21.03
N LYS A 40 10.94 8.35 -20.72
CA LYS A 40 10.55 7.70 -19.46
C LYS A 40 10.96 6.22 -19.45
N GLU A 41 10.70 5.47 -20.51
CA GLU A 41 11.10 4.04 -20.62
C GLU A 41 12.62 3.85 -20.58
N SER A 42 13.39 4.83 -21.05
CA SER A 42 14.86 4.82 -20.99
C SER A 42 15.46 5.39 -19.70
N GLY A 43 14.64 5.87 -18.77
CA GLY A 43 15.09 6.49 -17.52
C GLY A 43 15.63 7.92 -17.65
N LYS A 44 15.57 8.52 -18.85
CA LYS A 44 15.97 9.93 -19.05
C LYS A 44 15.02 10.94 -18.44
N LEU A 45 13.76 10.56 -18.27
CA LEU A 45 12.74 11.30 -17.53
C LEU A 45 12.12 10.40 -16.47
N ILE A 46 11.96 10.94 -15.26
CA ILE A 46 11.31 10.24 -14.16
C ILE A 46 9.82 10.09 -14.46
N ILE A 47 9.27 8.92 -14.16
CA ILE A 47 7.83 8.65 -14.19
C ILE A 47 7.21 9.34 -12.97
N SER A 48 6.39 10.36 -13.24
CA SER A 48 5.74 11.15 -12.18
C SER A 48 4.61 10.38 -11.53
N TYR A 49 4.15 10.86 -10.38
CA TYR A 49 2.94 10.36 -9.72
C TYR A 49 1.72 10.33 -10.66
N GLN A 50 1.50 11.41 -11.44
CA GLN A 50 0.38 11.44 -12.39
C GLN A 50 0.49 10.33 -13.45
N ASN A 51 1.69 10.05 -13.93
CA ASN A 51 1.88 8.96 -14.89
C ASN A 51 1.58 7.59 -14.28
N LEU A 52 1.91 7.37 -13.01
CA LEU A 52 1.56 6.13 -12.30
C LEU A 52 0.03 5.98 -12.20
N LEU A 53 -0.68 7.07 -11.93
CA LEU A 53 -2.14 7.09 -11.95
C LEU A 53 -2.70 6.74 -13.34
N ASP A 54 -2.07 7.20 -14.40
CA ASP A 54 -2.51 6.90 -15.77
C ASP A 54 -2.18 5.45 -16.15
N PHE A 55 -1.08 4.90 -15.64
CA PHE A 55 -0.76 3.47 -15.79
C PHE A 55 -1.85 2.58 -15.19
N GLU A 56 -2.27 2.87 -13.97
CA GLU A 56 -3.33 2.09 -13.34
C GLU A 56 -4.69 2.22 -14.06
N LYS A 57 -5.05 3.42 -14.54
CA LYS A 57 -6.25 3.60 -15.36
C LYS A 57 -6.19 2.76 -16.64
N ALA A 58 -5.00 2.56 -17.19
CA ALA A 58 -4.75 1.69 -18.33
C ALA A 58 -4.68 0.19 -17.96
N GLY A 59 -4.92 -0.18 -16.70
CA GLY A 59 -4.90 -1.56 -16.21
C GLY A 59 -3.49 -2.11 -15.93
N ILE A 60 -2.49 -1.24 -15.82
CA ILE A 60 -1.13 -1.64 -15.49
C ILE A 60 -0.98 -1.69 -13.97
N ASN A 61 -0.57 -2.84 -13.44
CA ASN A 61 -0.33 -3.02 -12.02
C ASN A 61 0.96 -2.30 -11.60
N VAL A 62 0.82 -1.14 -10.93
CA VAL A 62 1.95 -0.32 -10.47
C VAL A 62 2.74 -1.02 -9.37
N ASP A 63 2.08 -1.76 -8.47
CA ASP A 63 2.77 -2.53 -7.44
C ASP A 63 3.73 -3.55 -8.06
N PHE A 64 3.26 -4.29 -9.08
CA PHE A 64 4.12 -5.20 -9.82
C PHE A 64 5.26 -4.48 -10.54
N LEU A 65 4.99 -3.32 -11.13
CA LEU A 65 6.06 -2.55 -11.79
C LEU A 65 7.17 -2.17 -10.81
N VAL A 66 6.81 -1.69 -9.64
CA VAL A 66 7.76 -1.21 -8.62
C VAL A 66 8.46 -2.37 -7.92
N THR A 67 7.72 -3.39 -7.49
CA THR A 67 8.22 -4.44 -6.59
C THR A 67 8.60 -5.74 -7.30
N GLY A 68 8.10 -5.98 -8.51
CA GLY A 68 8.20 -7.27 -9.19
C GLY A 68 7.31 -8.36 -8.62
N VAL A 69 6.49 -8.05 -7.61
CA VAL A 69 5.56 -8.99 -6.98
C VAL A 69 4.14 -8.72 -7.44
N ASP A 70 3.43 -9.75 -7.87
CA ASP A 70 2.02 -9.65 -8.24
C ASP A 70 1.15 -9.85 -6.99
N TYR A 71 0.84 -8.75 -6.33
CA TYR A 71 -0.07 -8.74 -5.18
C TYR A 71 -1.50 -8.93 -5.69
N LYS A 72 -2.09 -10.08 -5.43
CA LYS A 72 -3.49 -10.34 -5.75
C LYS A 72 -4.37 -9.83 -4.61
N TYR A 73 -4.83 -8.61 -4.74
CA TYR A 73 -5.85 -8.07 -3.84
C TYR A 73 -7.24 -8.40 -4.37
N THR A 74 -8.01 -9.16 -3.63
CA THR A 74 -9.42 -9.45 -3.93
C THR A 74 -10.29 -8.77 -2.86
N PHE A 75 -10.79 -7.57 -3.16
CA PHE A 75 -11.45 -6.69 -2.19
C PHE A 75 -12.95 -6.45 -2.35
N PRO A 76 -13.71 -7.25 -3.11
CA PRO A 76 -15.12 -6.91 -3.35
C PRO A 76 -15.97 -6.89 -2.07
N GLU A 77 -15.62 -7.69 -1.05
CA GLU A 77 -16.45 -7.84 0.14
C GLU A 77 -16.40 -6.62 1.07
N ILE A 78 -15.21 -6.11 1.37
CA ILE A 78 -15.01 -5.00 2.32
C ILE A 78 -15.46 -3.67 1.71
N GLU A 79 -15.06 -3.39 0.47
CA GLU A 79 -15.48 -2.17 -0.23
C GLU A 79 -17.01 -2.14 -0.41
N LEU A 80 -17.62 -3.28 -0.78
CA LEU A 80 -19.06 -3.42 -0.90
C LEU A 80 -19.79 -3.22 0.43
N LEU A 81 -19.16 -3.67 1.54
CA LEU A 81 -19.72 -3.51 2.87
C LEU A 81 -19.93 -2.03 3.21
N PHE A 82 -18.90 -1.19 2.99
CA PHE A 82 -18.94 0.23 3.32
C PHE A 82 -19.62 1.09 2.25
N SER A 83 -19.63 0.69 0.96
CA SER A 83 -20.30 1.42 -0.10
C SER A 83 -21.82 1.45 0.04
N LYS A 84 -22.40 0.52 0.80
CA LYS A 84 -23.84 0.49 1.10
C LYS A 84 -24.25 1.55 2.12
N CYS A 85 -23.31 2.12 2.87
CA CYS A 85 -23.58 3.19 3.81
C CYS A 85 -23.54 4.53 3.04
N LYS A 86 -24.69 5.18 2.87
CA LYS A 86 -24.80 6.40 2.06
C LYS A 86 -24.36 7.65 2.80
N ASP A 87 -24.55 7.65 4.11
CA ASP A 87 -24.14 8.74 4.98
C ASP A 87 -22.64 8.64 5.28
N TYR A 88 -21.93 9.76 5.12
CA TYR A 88 -20.49 9.80 5.29
C TYR A 88 -20.06 9.55 6.75
N GLU A 89 -20.74 10.20 7.71
CA GLU A 89 -20.37 10.08 9.13
C GLU A 89 -20.61 8.66 9.64
N ASN A 90 -21.74 8.07 9.24
CA ASN A 90 -22.07 6.69 9.57
C ASN A 90 -21.10 5.70 8.91
N ARG A 91 -20.68 5.98 7.68
CA ARG A 91 -19.65 5.17 7.01
C ARG A 91 -18.31 5.22 7.75
N GLU A 92 -17.86 6.40 8.15
CA GLU A 92 -16.62 6.60 8.92
C GLU A 92 -16.70 5.87 10.27
N LEU A 93 -17.78 6.02 10.98
CA LEU A 93 -18.00 5.33 12.25
C LEU A 93 -17.98 3.82 12.10
N LEU A 94 -18.71 3.28 11.12
CA LEU A 94 -18.77 1.85 10.84
C LEU A 94 -17.41 1.29 10.49
N MET A 95 -16.65 2.00 9.65
CA MET A 95 -15.32 1.59 9.23
C MET A 95 -14.34 1.58 10.41
N LYS A 96 -14.42 2.55 11.31
CA LYS A 96 -13.60 2.62 12.52
C LYS A 96 -13.92 1.48 13.50
N ILE A 97 -15.20 1.25 13.78
CA ILE A 97 -15.65 0.13 14.63
C ILE A 97 -15.17 -1.21 14.04
N PHE A 98 -15.31 -1.37 12.73
CA PHE A 98 -14.83 -2.57 12.05
C PHE A 98 -13.32 -2.76 12.22
N ALA A 99 -12.54 -1.72 12.03
CA ALA A 99 -11.09 -1.76 12.18
C ALA A 99 -10.65 -2.12 13.61
N GLU A 100 -11.34 -1.60 14.64
CA GLU A 100 -11.07 -1.93 16.05
C GLU A 100 -11.35 -3.43 16.34
N ILE A 101 -12.50 -3.96 15.88
CA ILE A 101 -12.84 -5.37 16.08
C ILE A 101 -11.88 -6.26 15.29
N LEU A 102 -11.51 -5.85 14.07
CA LEU A 102 -10.56 -6.55 13.22
C LEU A 102 -9.19 -6.65 13.90
N LEU A 103 -8.68 -5.56 14.46
CA LEU A 103 -7.42 -5.53 15.21
C LEU A 103 -7.45 -6.48 16.42
N TYR A 104 -8.53 -6.46 17.17
CA TYR A 104 -8.71 -7.38 18.31
C TYR A 104 -8.64 -8.85 17.87
N LYS A 105 -9.36 -9.21 16.80
CA LYS A 105 -9.38 -10.57 16.26
C LYS A 105 -8.02 -10.99 15.71
N TYR A 106 -7.36 -10.11 14.98
CA TYR A 106 -6.02 -10.34 14.43
C TYR A 106 -4.99 -10.60 15.54
N LYS A 107 -4.93 -9.73 16.55
CA LYS A 107 -4.03 -9.91 17.71
C LYS A 107 -4.31 -11.22 18.48
N LYS A 108 -5.59 -11.62 18.59
CA LYS A 108 -5.96 -12.88 19.23
C LYS A 108 -5.50 -14.09 18.42
N GLN A 109 -5.64 -14.04 17.09
CA GLN A 109 -5.19 -15.11 16.20
C GLN A 109 -3.68 -15.31 16.30
N ILE A 110 -2.88 -14.23 16.22
CA ILE A 110 -1.41 -14.29 16.34
C ILE A 110 -0.99 -14.93 17.67
N LYS A 111 -1.59 -14.50 18.79
CA LYS A 111 -1.28 -15.07 20.11
C LYS A 111 -1.55 -16.57 20.20
N GLN A 112 -2.59 -17.05 19.52
CA GLN A 112 -2.91 -18.49 19.46
C GLN A 112 -1.90 -19.27 18.61
N GLU A 113 -1.43 -18.68 17.51
CA GLU A 113 -0.43 -19.28 16.62
C GLU A 113 0.94 -19.36 17.32
N ASP A 114 1.36 -18.31 18.03
CA ASP A 114 2.59 -18.29 18.80
C ASP A 114 2.57 -19.32 19.95
N SER A 115 1.45 -19.49 20.63
CA SER A 115 1.32 -20.48 21.70
C SER A 115 1.39 -21.91 21.21
N ASN A 116 1.01 -22.18 19.95
CA ASN A 116 1.08 -23.51 19.34
C ASN A 116 2.45 -23.83 18.71
N THR A 117 3.32 -22.83 18.52
CA THR A 117 4.64 -22.96 17.87
C THR A 117 5.79 -23.19 18.87
N TYR A 118 5.54 -23.24 20.16
CA TYR A 118 6.55 -23.43 21.22
C TYR A 118 7.24 -24.83 21.23
N SER A 119 7.10 -25.63 20.17
CA SER A 119 7.72 -26.95 20.06
C SER A 119 8.68 -27.16 18.88
N ALA A 120 9.05 -26.15 18.12
CA ALA A 120 10.01 -26.33 17.01
C ALA A 120 10.94 -25.13 16.81
N ASP A 121 12.23 -25.34 17.07
CA ASP A 121 13.42 -24.60 16.62
C ASP A 121 13.42 -23.07 16.64
N THR A 122 13.97 -22.52 17.72
CA THR A 122 14.27 -21.10 17.97
C THR A 122 15.41 -20.50 17.12
N ASN A 123 15.96 -21.20 16.13
CA ASN A 123 17.20 -20.76 15.46
C ASN A 123 17.07 -20.25 14.00
N VAL A 124 15.87 -20.16 13.43
CA VAL A 124 15.70 -19.68 12.04
C VAL A 124 15.06 -18.29 11.93
N LYS A 125 14.55 -17.72 13.03
CA LYS A 125 13.84 -16.41 13.03
C LYS A 125 14.72 -15.16 12.99
N ASN A 126 16.04 -15.27 12.88
CA ASN A 126 16.95 -14.12 13.06
C ASN A 126 17.53 -13.49 11.78
N LYS A 127 16.91 -13.66 10.62
CA LYS A 127 17.44 -13.04 9.37
C LYS A 127 16.43 -12.66 8.29
N LEU A 128 15.16 -12.60 8.58
CA LEU A 128 14.23 -11.81 7.76
C LEU A 128 14.03 -10.49 8.49
N GLU A 129 14.59 -9.41 7.96
CA GLU A 129 14.28 -8.05 8.36
C GLU A 129 12.79 -7.97 8.55
N LYS A 130 12.35 -7.59 9.76
CA LYS A 130 10.94 -7.59 10.16
C LYS A 130 10.15 -6.81 9.13
N GLN A 131 9.36 -7.52 8.32
CA GLN A 131 8.23 -6.85 7.68
C GLN A 131 7.42 -6.19 8.81
N PRO A 132 7.07 -4.91 8.65
CA PRO A 132 6.30 -4.20 9.67
C PRO A 132 5.05 -4.99 10.03
N ASP A 133 4.79 -5.15 11.34
CA ASP A 133 3.59 -5.85 11.81
C ASP A 133 2.35 -5.08 11.35
N LYS A 134 1.52 -5.74 10.58
CA LYS A 134 0.27 -5.15 10.07
C LYS A 134 -0.68 -4.74 11.18
N GLY A 135 -0.62 -5.42 12.32
CA GLY A 135 -1.36 -5.06 13.52
C GLY A 135 -0.88 -3.72 14.11
N GLU A 136 0.43 -3.48 14.16
CA GLU A 136 1.00 -2.18 14.59
C GLU A 136 0.59 -1.05 13.64
N LEU A 137 0.57 -1.32 12.33
CA LEU A 137 0.11 -0.35 11.34
C LEU A 137 -1.38 -0.02 11.52
N LEU A 138 -2.23 -1.03 11.75
CA LEU A 138 -3.66 -0.82 11.99
C LEU A 138 -3.91 -0.05 13.29
N GLU A 139 -3.15 -0.34 14.34
CA GLU A 139 -3.22 0.38 15.62
C GLU A 139 -2.84 1.85 15.46
N TYR A 140 -1.72 2.13 14.80
CA TYR A 140 -1.30 3.50 14.48
C TYR A 140 -2.35 4.24 13.63
N MET A 141 -2.94 3.56 12.65
CA MET A 141 -4.01 4.12 11.83
C MET A 141 -5.25 4.46 12.66
N LEU A 142 -5.64 3.61 13.61
CA LEU A 142 -6.77 3.87 14.50
C LEU A 142 -6.53 5.08 15.41
N ASP A 143 -5.31 5.23 15.93
CA ASP A 143 -4.92 6.36 16.78
C ASP A 143 -4.89 7.70 16.00
N SER A 144 -4.56 7.64 14.71
CA SER A 144 -4.44 8.80 13.82
C SER A 144 -5.52 8.86 12.73
N TRP A 145 -6.71 8.34 12.97
CA TRP A 145 -7.76 8.04 12.00
C TRP A 145 -8.00 9.10 10.92
N ASN A 146 -8.08 10.38 11.31
CA ASN A 146 -8.34 11.49 10.40
C ASN A 146 -7.08 12.11 9.78
N GLU A 147 -5.91 11.85 10.36
CA GLU A 147 -4.63 12.46 9.99
C GLU A 147 -3.59 11.40 9.59
N PHE A 148 -4.05 10.19 9.27
CA PHE A 148 -3.17 9.08 8.98
C PHE A 148 -2.25 9.38 7.79
N SER A 149 -0.94 9.30 8.02
CA SER A 149 0.10 9.44 7.02
C SER A 149 1.03 8.23 7.01
N MET A 150 1.06 7.50 5.89
CA MET A 150 1.96 6.35 5.72
C MET A 150 3.43 6.74 5.82
N MET A 151 3.80 7.92 5.31
CA MET A 151 5.17 8.44 5.41
C MET A 151 5.58 8.70 6.87
N GLN A 152 4.68 9.26 7.67
CA GLN A 152 4.91 9.50 9.09
C GLN A 152 4.98 8.19 9.88
N TYR A 153 4.10 7.24 9.57
CA TYR A 153 4.14 5.91 10.16
C TYR A 153 5.49 5.23 9.95
N ILE A 154 5.95 5.13 8.69
CA ILE A 154 7.24 4.50 8.36
C ILE A 154 8.38 5.19 9.12
N ARG A 155 8.45 6.51 9.09
CA ARG A 155 9.50 7.25 9.77
C ARG A 155 9.51 6.98 11.27
N ASN A 156 8.35 6.99 11.91
CA ASN A 156 8.22 6.73 13.35
C ASN A 156 8.55 5.27 13.70
N HIS A 157 8.05 4.32 12.92
CA HIS A 157 8.26 2.89 13.12
C HIS A 157 9.77 2.52 13.09
N PHE A 158 10.53 3.09 12.16
CA PHE A 158 11.98 2.86 12.07
C PHE A 158 12.81 3.83 12.93
N GLY A 159 12.19 4.73 13.68
CA GLY A 159 12.90 5.71 14.52
C GLY A 159 13.70 6.75 13.72
N TYR A 160 13.34 7.00 12.47
CA TYR A 160 14.05 7.94 11.59
C TYR A 160 13.62 9.39 11.82
N SER A 161 14.57 10.32 11.68
CA SER A 161 14.28 11.76 11.64
C SER A 161 13.79 12.17 10.24
N GLN A 162 13.08 13.31 10.15
CA GLN A 162 12.69 13.88 8.85
C GLN A 162 13.90 14.22 7.97
N ILE A 163 15.03 14.61 8.59
CA ILE A 163 16.28 14.86 7.88
C ILE A 163 16.78 13.57 7.26
N TYR A 164 16.91 12.51 8.04
CA TYR A 164 17.39 11.21 7.57
C TYR A 164 16.53 10.68 6.42
N MET A 165 15.20 10.73 6.54
CA MET A 165 14.30 10.29 5.47
C MET A 165 14.43 11.15 4.21
N SER A 166 14.60 12.47 4.36
CA SER A 166 14.78 13.35 3.20
C SER A 166 16.07 13.05 2.45
N GLU A 167 17.16 12.76 3.15
CA GLU A 167 18.45 12.35 2.57
C GLU A 167 18.34 11.00 1.87
N LYS A 168 17.70 10.02 2.52
CA LYS A 168 17.45 8.68 1.94
C LYS A 168 16.67 8.72 0.64
N LEU A 169 15.71 9.62 0.54
CA LEU A 169 14.85 9.79 -0.64
C LEU A 169 15.40 10.83 -1.64
N GLY A 170 16.63 11.31 -1.45
CA GLY A 170 17.30 12.24 -2.34
C GLY A 170 16.55 13.59 -2.51
N MET A 171 15.85 14.07 -1.46
CA MET A 171 15.05 15.29 -1.56
C MET A 171 15.35 16.29 -0.44
N SER A 172 14.89 17.54 -0.63
CA SER A 172 15.00 18.54 0.45
C SER A 172 14.03 18.21 1.59
N ILE A 173 14.40 18.58 2.83
CA ILE A 173 13.54 18.42 4.01
C ILE A 173 12.18 19.13 3.85
N LYS A 174 12.15 20.28 3.13
CA LYS A 174 10.90 20.98 2.82
C LYS A 174 9.97 20.12 1.97
N LYS A 175 10.51 19.46 0.93
CA LYS A 175 9.74 18.57 0.07
C LYS A 175 9.27 17.33 0.84
N TYR A 176 10.14 16.76 1.68
CA TYR A 176 9.77 15.63 2.53
C TYR A 176 8.60 15.95 3.48
N ARG A 177 8.65 17.12 4.15
CA ARG A 177 7.56 17.57 5.03
C ARG A 177 6.24 17.79 4.28
N GLN A 178 6.28 18.26 3.04
CA GLN A 178 5.08 18.37 2.21
C GLN A 178 4.51 17.00 1.85
N MET A 179 5.36 16.02 1.57
CA MET A 179 4.96 14.63 1.29
C MET A 179 4.39 13.96 2.54
N GLU A 180 5.00 14.15 3.71
CA GLU A 180 4.50 13.64 4.98
C GLU A 180 3.11 14.20 5.33
N ARG A 181 2.83 15.46 4.95
CA ARG A 181 1.52 16.12 5.07
C ARG A 181 0.56 15.82 3.91
N GLN A 182 0.94 14.94 3.00
CA GLN A 182 0.15 14.52 1.84
C GLN A 182 -0.18 15.66 0.84
N ASN A 183 0.58 16.76 0.87
CA ASN A 183 0.42 17.86 -0.09
C ASN A 183 1.08 17.55 -1.45
N ILE A 184 2.00 16.60 -1.49
CA ILE A 184 2.65 16.08 -2.69
C ILE A 184 2.82 14.56 -2.55
N TYR A 185 2.90 13.88 -3.68
CA TYR A 185 3.02 12.42 -3.73
C TYR A 185 4.38 11.99 -4.30
N PRO A 186 4.86 10.77 -3.95
CA PRO A 186 6.12 10.25 -4.45
C PRO A 186 6.04 9.95 -5.95
N ASP A 187 7.12 10.21 -6.68
CA ASP A 187 7.32 9.70 -8.04
C ASP A 187 7.76 8.22 -8.01
N ALA A 188 7.91 7.63 -9.20
CA ALA A 188 8.21 6.20 -9.31
C ALA A 188 9.56 5.79 -8.70
N ALA A 189 10.58 6.64 -8.80
CA ALA A 189 11.87 6.36 -8.18
C ALA A 189 11.76 6.38 -6.66
N MET A 190 11.06 7.36 -6.11
CA MET A 190 10.81 7.45 -4.66
C MET A 190 9.97 6.28 -4.15
N LEU A 191 9.02 5.74 -4.94
CA LEU A 191 8.26 4.55 -4.54
C LEU A 191 9.14 3.31 -4.44
N VAL A 192 10.11 3.16 -5.33
CA VAL A 192 11.12 2.09 -5.25
C VAL A 192 11.94 2.23 -3.96
N ASP A 193 12.40 3.44 -3.64
CA ASP A 193 13.17 3.69 -2.42
C ASP A 193 12.32 3.46 -1.16
N LEU A 194 11.07 3.91 -1.15
CA LEU A 194 10.13 3.67 -0.06
C LEU A 194 9.85 2.18 0.15
N TYR A 195 9.69 1.42 -0.93
CA TYR A 195 9.55 -0.03 -0.84
C TYR A 195 10.79 -0.68 -0.23
N ASN A 196 11.99 -0.30 -0.67
CA ASN A 196 13.24 -0.83 -0.10
C ASN A 196 13.42 -0.47 1.38
N ILE A 197 12.98 0.72 1.80
CA ILE A 197 13.07 1.16 3.20
C ILE A 197 12.07 0.42 4.09
N SER A 198 10.85 0.22 3.61
CA SER A 198 9.71 -0.14 4.46
C SER A 198 9.12 -1.52 4.18
N GLY A 199 9.36 -2.09 2.99
CA GLY A 199 8.70 -3.30 2.54
C GLY A 199 7.20 -3.14 2.21
N TYR A 200 6.64 -1.92 2.32
CA TYR A 200 5.25 -1.67 1.97
C TYR A 200 5.07 -1.42 0.48
N GLU A 201 3.98 -1.95 -0.05
CA GLU A 201 3.65 -1.85 -1.47
C GLU A 201 3.30 -0.40 -1.87
N PRO A 202 3.54 -0.02 -3.13
CA PRO A 202 3.29 1.33 -3.65
C PRO A 202 1.88 1.85 -3.46
N ASP A 203 0.84 0.98 -3.52
CA ASP A 203 -0.56 1.37 -3.36
C ASP A 203 -0.85 2.04 -2.00
N MET A 204 -0.02 1.77 -0.99
CA MET A 204 -0.09 2.43 0.32
C MET A 204 0.26 3.93 0.28
N PHE A 205 0.85 4.41 -0.81
CA PHE A 205 1.28 5.81 -1.00
C PHE A 205 0.42 6.57 -2.03
N PHE A 206 -0.58 5.91 -2.64
CA PHE A 206 -1.49 6.53 -3.59
C PHE A 206 -2.74 7.10 -2.89
N ASP A 207 -3.28 8.19 -3.45
CA ASP A 207 -4.47 8.88 -2.91
C ASP A 207 -5.79 8.44 -3.58
N LYS A 208 -5.78 7.38 -4.36
CA LYS A 208 -6.95 6.93 -5.11
C LYS A 208 -7.97 6.16 -4.29
N LYS A 209 -7.46 5.41 -3.33
CA LYS A 209 -8.28 4.62 -2.42
C LYS A 209 -8.05 5.12 -1.01
N ASP A 210 -9.07 5.03 -0.22
CA ASP A 210 -8.90 5.23 1.22
C ASP A 210 -7.87 4.22 1.74
N ARG A 211 -6.69 4.72 2.12
CA ARG A 211 -5.57 3.89 2.60
C ARG A 211 -5.96 3.04 3.80
N ARG A 212 -6.92 3.54 4.59
CA ARG A 212 -7.45 2.81 5.73
C ARG A 212 -8.16 1.53 5.27
N LEU A 213 -8.89 1.59 4.15
CA LEU A 213 -9.49 0.40 3.54
C LEU A 213 -8.42 -0.60 3.09
N ILE A 214 -7.33 -0.14 2.47
CA ILE A 214 -6.25 -1.02 2.04
C ILE A 214 -5.65 -1.78 3.24
N ILE A 215 -5.39 -1.09 4.36
CA ILE A 215 -4.86 -1.70 5.58
C ILE A 215 -5.85 -2.70 6.16
N ILE A 216 -7.13 -2.31 6.27
CA ILE A 216 -8.21 -3.17 6.75
C ILE A 216 -8.28 -4.44 5.90
N GLU A 217 -8.25 -4.31 4.58
CA GLU A 217 -8.33 -5.43 3.65
C GLU A 217 -7.12 -6.39 3.76
N LYS A 218 -5.92 -5.85 3.93
CA LYS A 218 -4.71 -6.66 4.11
C LYS A 218 -4.82 -7.55 5.35
N ILE A 219 -5.30 -7.01 6.46
CA ILE A 219 -5.48 -7.76 7.70
C ILE A 219 -6.68 -8.71 7.59
N TRP A 220 -7.77 -8.28 6.96
CA TRP A 220 -8.92 -9.13 6.68
C TRP A 220 -8.54 -10.42 5.95
N ASN A 221 -7.66 -10.32 4.97
CA ASN A 221 -7.22 -11.49 4.20
C ASN A 221 -6.35 -12.47 4.99
N GLU A 222 -5.75 -12.03 6.09
CA GLU A 222 -4.97 -12.90 6.99
C GLU A 222 -5.82 -13.60 8.06
N LEU A 223 -7.06 -13.14 8.27
CA LEU A 223 -7.95 -13.80 9.20
C LEU A 223 -8.45 -15.14 8.63
N ARG A 224 -8.63 -16.11 9.53
CA ARG A 224 -9.28 -17.37 9.21
C ARG A 224 -10.73 -17.15 8.75
N LYS A 225 -11.22 -18.05 7.89
CA LYS A 225 -12.56 -17.94 7.28
C LYS A 225 -13.67 -17.82 8.33
N GLU A 226 -13.55 -18.57 9.43
CA GLU A 226 -14.51 -18.55 10.53
C GLU A 226 -14.58 -17.17 11.21
N GLU A 227 -13.41 -16.56 11.47
CA GLU A 227 -13.35 -15.23 12.07
C GLU A 227 -13.92 -14.15 11.14
N ARG A 228 -13.67 -14.27 9.84
CA ARG A 228 -14.26 -13.38 8.83
C ARG A 228 -15.78 -13.49 8.82
N GLY A 229 -16.33 -14.71 8.89
CA GLY A 229 -17.78 -14.92 8.95
C GLY A 229 -18.44 -14.27 10.17
N ILE A 230 -17.81 -14.38 11.34
CA ILE A 230 -18.29 -13.73 12.58
C ILE A 230 -18.30 -12.20 12.42
N LEU A 231 -17.19 -11.61 11.90
CA LEU A 231 -17.08 -10.18 11.72
C LEU A 231 -18.13 -9.62 10.73
N LEU A 232 -18.38 -10.33 9.63
CA LEU A 232 -19.43 -9.94 8.67
C LEU A 232 -20.81 -9.93 9.33
N GLY A 233 -21.10 -10.90 10.19
CA GLY A 233 -22.34 -10.95 10.97
C GLY A 233 -22.48 -9.70 11.86
N VAL A 234 -21.46 -9.42 12.68
CA VAL A 234 -21.46 -8.27 13.61
C VAL A 234 -21.67 -6.95 12.86
N ILE A 235 -20.98 -6.77 11.71
CA ILE A 235 -21.10 -5.51 10.95
C ILE A 235 -22.47 -5.37 10.27
N ASN A 236 -23.01 -6.44 9.73
CA ASN A 236 -24.34 -6.42 9.13
C ASN A 236 -25.40 -6.10 10.18
N ASP A 237 -25.27 -6.62 11.38
CA ASP A 237 -26.18 -6.31 12.49
C ASP A 237 -26.00 -4.85 12.95
N THR A 238 -24.76 -4.38 13.12
CA THR A 238 -24.48 -2.99 13.53
C THR A 238 -25.02 -1.98 12.52
N ARG A 239 -24.94 -2.29 11.22
CA ARG A 239 -25.42 -1.40 10.15
C ARG A 239 -26.91 -1.13 10.18
N GLN A 240 -27.70 -1.95 10.85
CA GLN A 240 -29.15 -1.70 11.01
C GLN A 240 -29.45 -0.55 11.98
N TYR A 241 -28.47 -0.17 12.81
CA TYR A 241 -28.59 0.86 13.83
C TYR A 241 -27.87 2.18 13.49
N ILE A 242 -27.17 2.22 12.38
CA ILE A 242 -26.44 3.37 11.83
C ILE A 242 -27.06 3.78 10.50
#